data_296d78d63c358cd3be3d78d8045e90bd
#
_entry.id   296d78d63c358cd3be3d78d8045e90bd
#
_cell.length_a   1.000
_cell.length_b   1.000
_cell.length_c   1.000
_cell.angle_alpha   90.00
_cell.angle_beta   90.00
_cell.angle_gamma   90.00
#
_symmetry.space_group_name_H-M   'P 1'
#
loop_
_entity.id
_entity.type
_entity.pdbx_description
1 polymer ?
#
loop_
_entity_poly.entity_id
_entity_poly.type
_entity_poly.pdbx_seq_one_letter_code
_entity_poly.pdbx_strand_id
1 'polypeptide(L)'
;MKSYKNIILSIDKKGIAKIILAEPSTYNALSFKTILSLIEIFKKLNLDNKVKVIIIEGQGKGFCAGHDLKEIRGLKGKSEYQRLFNKCSELMLNIVNHKKPVIAKIHGAAFAAGCQLVASCDLAYSDTKAIFATPGVNIGLFCSTPMVALSRKVNRKRSMEMLLTGEPITAKYAKEIGLINDFFISSKLDKEVTKIANLISSKSNLVLAIGKEAFYKQLEQPMKQAYSYASKIMTENMMKKDAIEGINSFIEKRSPVWKNK
;
A
#
# COMPACT_ATOMS: atom_id res chain seq x y z
N MET A 1 4.02 -17.94 -17.05
CA MET A 1 3.76 -17.18 -15.80
C MET A 1 4.38 -17.91 -14.63
N LYS A 2 5.15 -17.23 -13.76
CA LYS A 2 5.65 -17.85 -12.53
C LYS A 2 4.46 -18.02 -11.58
N SER A 3 4.16 -19.24 -11.15
CA SER A 3 3.10 -19.50 -10.16
C SER A 3 3.61 -19.15 -8.77
N TYR A 4 2.88 -18.32 -8.05
CA TYR A 4 3.12 -17.99 -6.64
C TYR A 4 2.12 -18.79 -5.81
N LYS A 5 2.60 -19.70 -4.94
CA LYS A 5 1.73 -20.65 -4.22
C LYS A 5 0.59 -20.00 -3.43
N ASN A 6 0.86 -18.83 -2.81
CA ASN A 6 -0.07 -18.16 -1.88
C ASN A 6 -0.49 -16.77 -2.37
N ILE A 7 -0.29 -16.46 -3.67
CA ILE A 7 -0.62 -15.17 -4.25
C ILE A 7 -1.15 -15.38 -5.66
N ILE A 8 -2.28 -14.75 -5.95
CA ILE A 8 -2.83 -14.67 -7.31
C ILE A 8 -2.50 -13.30 -7.87
N LEU A 9 -1.89 -13.26 -9.05
CA LEU A 9 -1.57 -12.02 -9.76
C LEU A 9 -2.29 -12.00 -11.10
N SER A 10 -3.03 -10.93 -11.35
CA SER A 10 -3.67 -10.65 -12.65
C SER A 10 -3.46 -9.20 -13.04
N ILE A 11 -3.45 -8.91 -14.34
CA ILE A 11 -3.36 -7.55 -14.90
C ILE A 11 -4.46 -7.43 -15.94
N ASP A 12 -5.32 -6.44 -15.82
CA ASP A 12 -6.38 -6.18 -16.77
C ASP A 12 -5.92 -5.35 -17.99
N LYS A 13 -6.82 -5.18 -18.95
CA LYS A 13 -6.54 -4.41 -20.18
C LYS A 13 -6.29 -2.91 -19.93
N LYS A 14 -6.67 -2.39 -18.77
CA LYS A 14 -6.46 -0.98 -18.36
C LYS A 14 -5.16 -0.77 -17.60
N GLY A 15 -4.40 -1.84 -17.35
CA GLY A 15 -3.14 -1.81 -16.61
C GLY A 15 -3.34 -1.81 -15.09
N ILE A 16 -4.48 -2.27 -14.60
CA ILE A 16 -4.71 -2.46 -13.16
C ILE A 16 -4.22 -3.86 -12.80
N ALA A 17 -3.16 -3.94 -12.00
CA ALA A 17 -2.66 -5.19 -11.44
C ALA A 17 -3.38 -5.49 -10.12
N LYS A 18 -3.94 -6.69 -9.99
CA LYS A 18 -4.50 -7.20 -8.72
C LYS A 18 -3.57 -8.22 -8.12
N ILE A 19 -3.13 -7.98 -6.89
CA ILE A 19 -2.36 -8.90 -6.05
C ILE A 19 -3.33 -9.42 -4.98
N ILE A 20 -3.64 -10.71 -5.02
CA ILE A 20 -4.56 -11.33 -4.06
C ILE A 20 -3.74 -12.25 -3.15
N LEU A 21 -3.71 -11.97 -1.86
CA LEU A 21 -3.20 -12.88 -0.84
C LEU A 21 -4.17 -14.07 -0.77
N ALA A 22 -3.70 -15.28 -1.07
CA ALA A 22 -4.53 -16.45 -1.31
C ALA A 22 -4.22 -17.61 -0.35
N GLU A 23 -4.09 -17.29 0.94
CA GLU A 23 -3.93 -18.27 2.04
C GLU A 23 -5.03 -18.07 3.10
N PRO A 24 -6.33 -18.26 2.75
CA PRO A 24 -7.43 -17.95 3.65
C PRO A 24 -7.46 -18.80 4.93
N SER A 25 -6.83 -19.99 4.92
CA SER A 25 -6.70 -20.86 6.09
C SER A 25 -5.92 -20.24 7.24
N THR A 26 -5.01 -19.33 6.95
CA THR A 26 -4.20 -18.58 7.92
C THR A 26 -4.59 -17.10 7.97
N TYR A 27 -5.76 -16.72 7.44
CA TYR A 27 -6.15 -15.32 7.27
C TYR A 27 -5.09 -14.52 6.51
N ASN A 28 -4.51 -15.12 5.48
CA ASN A 28 -3.47 -14.50 4.63
C ASN A 28 -2.24 -14.04 5.41
N ALA A 29 -1.79 -14.84 6.38
CA ALA A 29 -0.62 -14.54 7.17
C ALA A 29 0.63 -14.40 6.27
N LEU A 30 1.49 -13.45 6.62
CA LEU A 30 2.74 -13.17 5.92
C LEU A 30 3.83 -14.12 6.40
N SER A 31 3.87 -15.31 5.82
CA SER A 31 5.03 -16.20 5.95
C SER A 31 6.25 -15.59 5.25
N PHE A 32 7.47 -16.02 5.61
CA PHE A 32 8.69 -15.57 4.96
C PHE A 32 8.65 -15.76 3.44
N LYS A 33 8.10 -16.89 2.99
CA LYS A 33 7.90 -17.19 1.58
C LYS A 33 6.93 -16.22 0.90
N THR A 34 5.81 -15.90 1.55
CA THR A 34 4.83 -14.93 1.03
C THR A 34 5.45 -13.54 0.92
N ILE A 35 6.25 -13.11 1.92
CA ILE A 35 6.97 -11.84 1.89
C ILE A 35 7.93 -11.78 0.70
N LEU A 36 8.76 -12.82 0.49
CA LEU A 36 9.69 -12.86 -0.65
C LEU A 36 8.96 -12.84 -2.00
N SER A 37 7.85 -13.55 -2.11
CA SER A 37 7.03 -13.55 -3.33
C SER A 37 6.43 -12.17 -3.61
N LEU A 38 5.94 -11.47 -2.59
CA LEU A 38 5.43 -10.10 -2.72
C LEU A 38 6.54 -9.13 -3.15
N ILE A 39 7.72 -9.21 -2.55
CA ILE A 39 8.89 -8.39 -2.95
C ILE A 39 9.20 -8.61 -4.44
N GLU A 40 9.25 -9.87 -4.90
CA GLU A 40 9.50 -10.19 -6.30
C GLU A 40 8.40 -9.63 -7.21
N ILE A 41 7.13 -9.79 -6.83
CA ILE A 41 5.99 -9.26 -7.58
C ILE A 41 6.07 -7.73 -7.70
N PHE A 42 6.27 -7.01 -6.59
CA PHE A 42 6.37 -5.55 -6.62
C PHE A 42 7.54 -5.08 -7.49
N LYS A 43 8.72 -5.70 -7.37
CA LYS A 43 9.87 -5.41 -8.24
C LYS A 43 9.55 -5.62 -9.72
N LYS A 44 8.87 -6.72 -10.06
CA LYS A 44 8.46 -7.03 -11.43
C LYS A 44 7.43 -6.02 -11.96
N LEU A 45 6.39 -5.73 -11.18
CA LEU A 45 5.36 -4.76 -11.57
C LEU A 45 5.94 -3.33 -11.69
N ASN A 46 6.98 -3.01 -10.93
CA ASN A 46 7.65 -1.71 -11.04
C ASN A 46 8.30 -1.49 -12.41
N LEU A 47 8.78 -2.55 -13.06
CA LEU A 47 9.43 -2.52 -14.38
C LEU A 47 8.42 -2.70 -15.53
N ASP A 48 7.23 -3.21 -15.27
CA ASP A 48 6.22 -3.44 -16.32
C ASP A 48 5.50 -2.13 -16.69
N ASN A 49 5.77 -1.64 -17.90
CA ASN A 49 5.17 -0.40 -18.41
C ASN A 49 3.66 -0.52 -18.72
N LYS A 50 3.12 -1.74 -18.79
CA LYS A 50 1.68 -1.97 -18.97
C LYS A 50 0.91 -1.73 -17.67
N VAL A 51 1.58 -1.87 -16.51
CA VAL A 51 0.98 -1.66 -15.20
C VAL A 51 0.93 -0.18 -14.85
N LYS A 52 -0.24 0.28 -14.45
CA LYS A 52 -0.54 1.67 -14.10
C LYS A 52 -0.90 1.86 -12.63
N VAL A 53 -1.65 0.92 -12.07
CA VAL A 53 -2.13 0.93 -10.67
C VAL A 53 -2.05 -0.50 -10.14
N ILE A 54 -1.78 -0.64 -8.85
CA ILE A 54 -1.77 -1.92 -8.16
C ILE A 54 -2.87 -1.91 -7.10
N ILE A 55 -3.69 -2.96 -7.05
CA ILE A 55 -4.61 -3.23 -5.95
C ILE A 55 -4.10 -4.46 -5.21
N ILE A 56 -3.93 -4.36 -3.88
CA ILE A 56 -3.66 -5.51 -3.03
C ILE A 56 -4.88 -5.82 -2.19
N GLU A 57 -5.29 -7.10 -2.16
CA GLU A 57 -6.46 -7.59 -1.43
C GLU A 57 -6.20 -8.97 -0.84
N GLY A 58 -7.03 -9.41 0.08
CA GLY A 58 -7.00 -10.76 0.65
C GLY A 58 -8.12 -11.63 0.07
N GLN A 59 -7.96 -12.94 0.14
CA GLN A 59 -9.00 -13.92 -0.12
C GLN A 59 -9.59 -14.48 1.19
N GLY A 60 -10.86 -14.89 1.18
CA GLY A 60 -11.51 -15.51 2.34
C GLY A 60 -12.06 -14.51 3.34
N LYS A 61 -11.86 -14.73 4.65
CA LYS A 61 -12.55 -13.99 5.73
C LYS A 61 -11.83 -12.72 6.19
N GLY A 62 -10.61 -12.47 5.76
CA GLY A 62 -9.84 -11.30 6.20
C GLY A 62 -8.78 -10.86 5.21
N PHE A 63 -8.32 -9.64 5.35
CA PHE A 63 -7.29 -9.07 4.50
C PHE A 63 -5.92 -9.71 4.78
N CYS A 64 -5.42 -9.58 6.02
CA CYS A 64 -4.12 -10.13 6.43
C CYS A 64 -3.97 -10.09 7.96
N ALA A 65 -3.69 -11.24 8.58
CA ALA A 65 -3.52 -11.37 10.03
C ALA A 65 -2.14 -10.95 10.56
N GLY A 66 -1.20 -10.56 9.68
CA GLY A 66 0.19 -10.27 10.05
C GLY A 66 1.11 -11.45 9.81
N HIS A 67 2.22 -11.54 10.54
CA HIS A 67 3.18 -12.63 10.39
C HIS A 67 2.59 -14.00 10.77
N ASP A 68 3.08 -15.05 10.13
CA ASP A 68 2.77 -16.42 10.54
C ASP A 68 3.45 -16.76 11.89
N LEU A 69 2.65 -16.80 12.96
CA LEU A 69 3.14 -17.05 14.31
C LEU A 69 3.68 -18.48 14.49
N LYS A 70 3.22 -19.46 13.70
CA LYS A 70 3.75 -20.82 13.73
C LYS A 70 5.17 -20.83 13.15
N GLU A 71 5.38 -20.10 12.05
CA GLU A 71 6.72 -19.92 11.47
C GLU A 71 7.64 -19.19 12.45
N ILE A 72 7.20 -18.06 13.04
CA ILE A 72 7.99 -17.30 14.02
C ILE A 72 8.42 -18.19 15.20
N ARG A 73 7.51 -19.01 15.74
CA ARG A 73 7.81 -19.94 16.83
C ARG A 73 8.88 -20.97 16.46
N GLY A 74 8.99 -21.31 15.18
CA GLY A 74 9.98 -22.26 14.64
C GLY A 74 11.38 -21.68 14.44
N LEU A 75 11.55 -20.35 14.48
CA LEU A 75 12.82 -19.67 14.25
C LEU A 75 13.79 -19.88 15.43
N LYS A 76 15.07 -20.09 15.08
CA LYS A 76 16.14 -20.43 16.04
C LYS A 76 17.13 -19.28 16.20
N GLY A 77 16.71 -18.23 16.92
CA GLY A 77 17.64 -17.20 17.33
C GLY A 77 17.54 -15.86 16.60
N LYS A 78 18.32 -14.91 17.10
CA LYS A 78 18.27 -13.48 16.75
C LYS A 78 18.43 -13.21 15.25
N SER A 79 19.32 -13.93 14.58
CA SER A 79 19.60 -13.70 13.15
C SER A 79 18.41 -14.02 12.24
N GLU A 80 17.64 -15.06 12.56
CA GLU A 80 16.46 -15.46 11.77
C GLU A 80 15.31 -14.48 11.99
N TYR A 81 15.07 -14.04 13.23
CA TYR A 81 14.11 -12.97 13.51
C TYR A 81 14.47 -11.68 12.78
N GLN A 82 15.75 -11.27 12.85
CA GLN A 82 16.22 -10.07 12.16
C GLN A 82 16.02 -10.18 10.64
N ARG A 83 16.30 -11.34 10.07
CA ARG A 83 16.11 -11.61 8.64
C ARG A 83 14.64 -11.49 8.24
N LEU A 84 13.71 -12.06 9.02
CA LEU A 84 12.28 -12.00 8.78
C LEU A 84 11.80 -10.54 8.80
N PHE A 85 12.10 -9.80 9.87
CA PHE A 85 11.63 -8.41 10.01
C PHE A 85 12.28 -7.46 9.01
N ASN A 86 13.56 -7.68 8.66
CA ASN A 86 14.21 -6.92 7.58
C ASN A 86 13.52 -7.16 6.22
N LYS A 87 13.14 -8.41 5.91
CA LYS A 87 12.42 -8.70 4.66
C LYS A 87 11.01 -8.13 4.66
N CYS A 88 10.32 -8.14 5.79
CA CYS A 88 9.03 -7.45 5.90
C CYS A 88 9.20 -5.94 5.68
N SER A 89 10.20 -5.31 6.27
CA SER A 89 10.51 -3.89 6.07
C SER A 89 10.88 -3.60 4.60
N GLU A 90 11.66 -4.47 3.94
CA GLU A 90 11.95 -4.36 2.50
C GLU A 90 10.67 -4.39 1.67
N LEU A 91 9.71 -5.25 2.01
CA LEU A 91 8.41 -5.28 1.33
C LEU A 91 7.68 -3.94 1.45
N MET A 92 7.58 -3.38 2.66
CA MET A 92 6.89 -2.10 2.88
C MET A 92 7.58 -0.95 2.13
N LEU A 93 8.90 -0.92 2.12
CA LEU A 93 9.67 0.06 1.34
C LEU A 93 9.47 -0.11 -0.18
N ASN A 94 9.34 -1.35 -0.69
CA ASN A 94 9.00 -1.57 -2.09
C ASN A 94 7.60 -1.02 -2.45
N ILE A 95 6.66 -0.99 -1.51
CA ILE A 95 5.33 -0.41 -1.72
C ILE A 95 5.40 1.11 -1.72
N VAL A 96 6.02 1.71 -0.70
CA VAL A 96 6.14 3.17 -0.56
C VAL A 96 6.91 3.77 -1.74
N ASN A 97 8.05 3.15 -2.13
CA ASN A 97 8.91 3.63 -3.20
C ASN A 97 8.49 3.14 -4.61
N HIS A 98 7.35 2.45 -4.72
CA HIS A 98 6.88 1.94 -6.01
C HIS A 98 6.47 3.08 -6.94
N LYS A 99 6.86 3.03 -8.22
CA LYS A 99 6.51 4.06 -9.20
C LYS A 99 5.00 4.15 -9.50
N LYS A 100 4.28 3.02 -9.37
CA LYS A 100 2.83 2.98 -9.57
C LYS A 100 2.11 3.15 -8.24
N PRO A 101 0.96 3.83 -8.21
CA PRO A 101 0.10 3.89 -7.02
C PRO A 101 -0.35 2.50 -6.57
N VAL A 102 -0.34 2.28 -5.25
CA VAL A 102 -0.75 1.03 -4.62
C VAL A 102 -1.97 1.29 -3.73
N ILE A 103 -3.03 0.55 -3.96
CA ILE A 103 -4.31 0.65 -3.24
C ILE A 103 -4.52 -0.62 -2.43
N ALA A 104 -4.72 -0.50 -1.12
CA ALA A 104 -5.22 -1.61 -0.31
C ALA A 104 -6.75 -1.67 -0.40
N LYS A 105 -7.29 -2.85 -0.76
CA LYS A 105 -8.73 -3.15 -0.71
C LYS A 105 -8.95 -4.15 0.42
N ILE A 106 -9.56 -3.70 1.50
CA ILE A 106 -9.58 -4.41 2.77
C ILE A 106 -11.00 -4.92 3.09
N HIS A 107 -11.10 -6.18 3.47
CA HIS A 107 -12.27 -6.74 4.13
C HIS A 107 -11.84 -7.55 5.35
N GLY A 108 -12.69 -7.61 6.37
CA GLY A 108 -12.38 -8.33 7.60
C GLY A 108 -11.13 -7.80 8.30
N ALA A 109 -10.33 -8.69 8.86
CA ALA A 109 -9.20 -8.31 9.71
C ALA A 109 -7.94 -7.88 8.94
N ALA A 110 -7.33 -6.76 9.36
CA ALA A 110 -6.00 -6.30 8.97
C ALA A 110 -5.17 -6.04 10.23
N PHE A 111 -4.40 -7.05 10.68
CA PHE A 111 -3.73 -7.05 11.99
C PHE A 111 -2.20 -7.04 11.88
N ALA A 112 -1.52 -6.42 12.85
CA ALA A 112 -0.06 -6.40 12.98
C ALA A 112 0.63 -6.00 11.66
N ALA A 113 1.42 -6.89 11.04
CA ALA A 113 2.04 -6.64 9.73
C ALA A 113 1.01 -6.49 8.60
N GLY A 114 -0.24 -6.97 8.75
CA GLY A 114 -1.35 -6.69 7.83
C GLY A 114 -1.84 -5.24 7.94
N CYS A 115 -1.92 -4.69 9.15
CA CYS A 115 -2.19 -3.26 9.37
C CYS A 115 -1.03 -2.40 8.86
N GLN A 116 0.23 -2.84 9.04
CA GLN A 116 1.41 -2.21 8.45
C GLN A 116 1.33 -2.16 6.93
N LEU A 117 0.88 -3.24 6.29
CA LEU A 117 0.71 -3.32 4.84
C LEU A 117 -0.32 -2.30 4.35
N VAL A 118 -1.47 -2.17 5.06
CA VAL A 118 -2.47 -1.12 4.79
C VAL A 118 -1.85 0.26 4.88
N ALA A 119 -1.18 0.57 6.00
CA ALA A 119 -0.56 1.88 6.23
C ALA A 119 0.59 2.20 5.25
N SER A 120 1.21 1.18 4.63
CA SER A 120 2.27 1.37 3.64
C SER A 120 1.75 1.65 2.24
N CYS A 121 0.49 1.34 1.94
CA CYS A 121 -0.13 1.65 0.66
C CYS A 121 -0.41 3.15 0.53
N ASP A 122 -0.50 3.64 -0.71
CA ASP A 122 -0.79 5.05 -1.00
C ASP A 122 -2.23 5.40 -0.63
N LEU A 123 -3.15 4.48 -0.95
CA LEU A 123 -4.57 4.59 -0.65
C LEU A 123 -5.06 3.28 -0.02
N ALA A 124 -6.09 3.41 0.83
CA ALA A 124 -6.71 2.26 1.49
C ALA A 124 -8.23 2.46 1.57
N TYR A 125 -8.96 1.43 1.16
CA TYR A 125 -10.42 1.40 1.22
C TYR A 125 -10.88 0.08 1.81
N SER A 126 -11.89 0.11 2.67
CA SER A 126 -12.36 -1.08 3.34
C SER A 126 -13.85 -1.32 3.17
N ASP A 127 -14.30 -2.50 3.56
CA ASP A 127 -15.72 -2.69 3.82
C ASP A 127 -16.08 -2.22 5.25
N THR A 128 -17.38 -2.07 5.50
CA THR A 128 -17.90 -1.63 6.81
C THR A 128 -17.59 -2.58 7.95
N LYS A 129 -17.26 -3.85 7.65
CA LYS A 129 -16.97 -4.91 8.63
C LYS A 129 -15.48 -5.06 8.91
N ALA A 130 -14.63 -4.32 8.20
CA ALA A 130 -13.19 -4.39 8.40
C ALA A 130 -12.79 -3.88 9.79
N ILE A 131 -11.81 -4.56 10.37
CA ILE A 131 -11.21 -4.21 11.66
C ILE A 131 -9.69 -4.16 11.53
N PHE A 132 -9.09 -3.23 12.24
CA PHE A 132 -7.65 -2.96 12.18
C PHE A 132 -7.07 -2.99 13.59
N ALA A 133 -5.90 -3.61 13.77
CA ALA A 133 -5.23 -3.63 15.07
C ALA A 133 -3.71 -3.78 14.94
N THR A 134 -3.01 -3.39 16.00
CA THR A 134 -1.59 -3.71 16.22
C THR A 134 -1.41 -4.51 17.51
N PRO A 135 -1.96 -5.77 17.57
CA PRO A 135 -2.21 -6.49 18.82
C PRO A 135 -0.98 -7.22 19.38
N GLY A 136 0.25 -6.87 18.96
CA GLY A 136 1.48 -7.54 19.41
C GLY A 136 1.65 -7.56 20.92
N VAL A 137 1.22 -6.51 21.63
CA VAL A 137 1.28 -6.42 23.09
C VAL A 137 0.52 -7.55 23.80
N ASN A 138 -0.54 -8.09 23.18
CA ASN A 138 -1.34 -9.17 23.75
C ASN A 138 -0.60 -10.53 23.75
N ILE A 139 0.52 -10.63 23.02
CA ILE A 139 1.37 -11.81 22.96
C ILE A 139 2.84 -11.51 23.40
N GLY A 140 3.04 -10.41 24.14
CA GLY A 140 4.35 -10.02 24.65
C GLY A 140 5.29 -9.40 23.61
N LEU A 141 4.77 -8.93 22.46
CA LEU A 141 5.53 -8.27 21.40
C LEU A 141 4.99 -6.86 21.15
N PHE A 142 5.86 -5.87 21.15
CA PHE A 142 5.44 -4.55 20.64
C PHE A 142 5.49 -4.55 19.11
N CYS A 143 4.47 -3.99 18.46
CA CYS A 143 4.40 -3.90 17.00
C CYS A 143 5.39 -2.85 16.43
N SER A 144 6.72 -3.08 16.64
CA SER A 144 7.79 -2.12 16.37
C SER A 144 7.96 -1.80 14.88
N THR A 145 7.87 -2.78 13.98
CA THR A 145 7.91 -2.52 12.53
C THR A 145 6.59 -1.94 12.02
N PRO A 146 5.40 -2.40 12.46
CA PRO A 146 4.13 -1.77 12.11
C PRO A 146 4.01 -0.30 12.56
N MET A 147 4.56 0.08 13.71
CA MET A 147 4.49 1.48 14.19
C MET A 147 5.10 2.48 13.20
N VAL A 148 6.10 2.06 12.41
CA VAL A 148 6.79 2.95 11.47
C VAL A 148 5.83 3.44 10.37
N ALA A 149 5.05 2.55 9.77
CA ALA A 149 4.05 2.92 8.77
C ALA A 149 2.83 3.61 9.42
N LEU A 150 2.36 3.07 10.56
CA LEU A 150 1.19 3.59 11.26
C LEU A 150 1.38 5.06 11.68
N SER A 151 2.49 5.40 12.34
CA SER A 151 2.76 6.76 12.85
C SER A 151 3.01 7.81 11.75
N ARG A 152 3.17 7.37 10.49
CA ARG A 152 3.28 8.24 9.30
C ARG A 152 1.94 8.52 8.63
N LYS A 153 0.88 7.82 9.02
CA LYS A 153 -0.48 7.99 8.48
C LYS A 153 -1.45 8.48 9.55
N VAL A 154 -1.30 7.99 10.76
CA VAL A 154 -2.18 8.28 11.91
C VAL A 154 -1.44 9.21 12.88
N ASN A 155 -2.16 10.16 13.51
CA ASN A 155 -1.54 11.04 14.47
C ASN A 155 -0.93 10.27 15.67
N ARG A 156 0.09 10.87 16.31
CA ARG A 156 0.92 10.21 17.33
C ARG A 156 0.12 9.60 18.49
N LYS A 157 -0.90 10.31 18.99
CA LYS A 157 -1.71 9.82 20.12
C LYS A 157 -2.53 8.60 19.75
N ARG A 158 -3.20 8.60 18.58
CA ARG A 158 -4.00 7.48 18.10
C ARG A 158 -3.13 6.29 17.69
N SER A 159 -1.97 6.55 17.09
CA SER A 159 -0.99 5.49 16.82
C SER A 159 -0.53 4.81 18.11
N MET A 160 -0.20 5.58 19.14
CA MET A 160 0.25 5.05 20.43
C MET A 160 -0.86 4.29 21.15
N GLU A 161 -2.10 4.79 21.10
CA GLU A 161 -3.27 4.09 21.63
C GLU A 161 -3.42 2.67 21.01
N MET A 162 -3.41 2.58 19.68
CA MET A 162 -3.48 1.29 18.98
C MET A 162 -2.32 0.35 19.35
N LEU A 163 -1.10 0.90 19.50
CA LEU A 163 0.10 0.12 19.80
C LEU A 163 0.16 -0.36 21.24
N LEU A 164 -0.32 0.44 22.21
CA LEU A 164 -0.27 0.10 23.63
C LEU A 164 -1.44 -0.78 24.07
N THR A 165 -2.62 -0.58 23.49
CA THR A 165 -3.81 -1.35 23.84
C THR A 165 -3.92 -2.66 23.06
N GLY A 166 -3.46 -2.65 21.80
CA GLY A 166 -3.65 -3.77 20.88
C GLY A 166 -5.11 -4.00 20.48
N GLU A 167 -6.03 -3.11 20.90
CA GLU A 167 -7.46 -3.25 20.65
C GLU A 167 -7.82 -3.02 19.17
N PRO A 168 -8.76 -3.80 18.63
CA PRO A 168 -9.26 -3.60 17.27
C PRO A 168 -10.07 -2.32 17.15
N ILE A 169 -9.84 -1.58 16.06
CA ILE A 169 -10.63 -0.42 15.67
C ILE A 169 -11.50 -0.73 14.44
N THR A 170 -12.67 -0.09 14.37
CA THR A 170 -13.61 -0.24 13.25
C THR A 170 -13.16 0.51 12.00
N ALA A 171 -13.74 0.17 10.84
CA ALA A 171 -13.53 0.91 9.58
C ALA A 171 -13.88 2.40 9.71
N LYS A 172 -14.97 2.73 10.43
CA LYS A 172 -15.37 4.12 10.70
C LYS A 172 -14.26 4.88 11.43
N TYR A 173 -13.76 4.33 12.53
CA TYR A 173 -12.71 4.97 13.31
C TYR A 173 -11.38 5.01 12.55
N ALA A 174 -11.04 3.97 11.78
CA ALA A 174 -9.86 3.96 10.93
C ALA A 174 -9.87 5.09 9.88
N LYS A 175 -11.04 5.43 9.32
CA LYS A 175 -11.22 6.62 8.46
C LYS A 175 -11.05 7.92 9.23
N GLU A 176 -11.66 8.05 10.41
CA GLU A 176 -11.58 9.25 11.25
C GLU A 176 -10.13 9.59 11.64
N ILE A 177 -9.29 8.59 11.91
CA ILE A 177 -7.88 8.79 12.28
C ILE A 177 -6.92 8.83 11.09
N GLY A 178 -7.40 8.65 9.85
CA GLY A 178 -6.60 8.74 8.63
C GLY A 178 -5.83 7.48 8.26
N LEU A 179 -6.14 6.33 8.86
CA LEU A 179 -5.53 5.04 8.47
C LEU A 179 -6.04 4.55 7.12
N ILE A 180 -7.30 4.82 6.79
CA ILE A 180 -7.92 4.53 5.49
C ILE A 180 -8.59 5.78 4.92
N ASN A 181 -8.77 5.81 3.59
CA ASN A 181 -9.42 6.91 2.88
C ASN A 181 -10.94 6.88 3.04
N ASP A 182 -11.55 5.70 2.90
CA ASP A 182 -13.00 5.53 3.04
C ASP A 182 -13.38 4.06 3.24
N PHE A 183 -14.66 3.83 3.57
CA PHE A 183 -15.23 2.49 3.66
C PHE A 183 -16.61 2.42 2.99
N PHE A 184 -16.98 1.24 2.51
CA PHE A 184 -18.21 0.99 1.77
C PHE A 184 -18.90 -0.27 2.29
N ILE A 185 -20.18 -0.44 2.02
CA ILE A 185 -20.82 -1.75 2.25
C ILE A 185 -20.13 -2.80 1.38
N SER A 186 -20.00 -4.03 1.89
CA SER A 186 -19.20 -5.10 1.24
C SER A 186 -19.56 -5.30 -0.24
N SER A 187 -20.85 -5.19 -0.60
CA SER A 187 -21.32 -5.32 -2.00
C SER A 187 -20.89 -4.18 -2.93
N LYS A 188 -20.46 -3.03 -2.39
CA LYS A 188 -20.02 -1.87 -3.18
C LYS A 188 -18.50 -1.71 -3.22
N LEU A 189 -17.77 -2.31 -2.29
CA LEU A 189 -16.32 -2.11 -2.13
C LEU A 189 -15.56 -2.33 -3.44
N ASP A 190 -15.77 -3.45 -4.12
CA ASP A 190 -15.06 -3.77 -5.36
C ASP A 190 -15.34 -2.73 -6.46
N LYS A 191 -16.61 -2.32 -6.61
CA LYS A 191 -17.02 -1.31 -7.60
C LYS A 191 -16.36 0.04 -7.34
N GLU A 192 -16.38 0.50 -6.07
CA GLU A 192 -15.83 1.83 -5.72
C GLU A 192 -14.30 1.84 -5.82
N VAL A 193 -13.60 0.80 -5.36
CA VAL A 193 -12.14 0.70 -5.52
C VAL A 193 -11.75 0.62 -6.99
N THR A 194 -12.50 -0.16 -7.80
CA THR A 194 -12.26 -0.24 -9.25
C THR A 194 -12.47 1.11 -9.94
N LYS A 195 -13.48 1.89 -9.53
CA LYS A 195 -13.73 3.25 -10.04
C LYS A 195 -12.54 4.17 -9.77
N ILE A 196 -11.99 4.14 -8.56
CA ILE A 196 -10.82 4.93 -8.16
C ILE A 196 -9.58 4.49 -8.94
N ALA A 197 -9.34 3.18 -9.04
CA ALA A 197 -8.21 2.65 -9.81
C ALA A 197 -8.30 3.03 -11.30
N ASN A 198 -9.50 2.98 -11.91
CA ASN A 198 -9.73 3.45 -13.28
C ASN A 198 -9.43 4.95 -13.44
N LEU A 199 -9.86 5.78 -12.47
CA LEU A 199 -9.59 7.22 -12.49
C LEU A 199 -8.07 7.48 -12.44
N ILE A 200 -7.35 6.78 -11.58
CA ILE A 200 -5.89 6.92 -11.48
C ILE A 200 -5.20 6.40 -12.74
N SER A 201 -5.61 5.24 -13.27
CA SER A 201 -5.02 4.64 -14.47
C SER A 201 -5.25 5.45 -15.75
N SER A 202 -6.20 6.41 -15.74
CA SER A 202 -6.43 7.34 -16.84
C SER A 202 -5.46 8.53 -16.88
N LYS A 203 -4.62 8.70 -15.85
CA LYS A 203 -3.62 9.77 -15.77
C LYS A 203 -2.27 9.34 -16.37
N SER A 204 -1.39 10.31 -16.60
CA SER A 204 -0.01 10.02 -17.03
C SER A 204 0.72 9.21 -15.94
N ASN A 205 1.21 8.02 -16.28
CA ASN A 205 1.99 7.19 -15.36
C ASN A 205 3.30 7.86 -14.96
N LEU A 206 3.90 8.62 -15.87
CA LEU A 206 5.13 9.37 -15.60
C LEU A 206 4.89 10.43 -14.52
N VAL A 207 3.84 11.23 -14.67
CA VAL A 207 3.51 12.31 -13.73
C VAL A 207 3.13 11.74 -12.36
N LEU A 208 2.37 10.64 -12.32
CA LEU A 208 2.05 9.96 -11.07
C LEU A 208 3.30 9.42 -10.37
N ALA A 209 4.24 8.84 -11.11
CA ALA A 209 5.49 8.33 -10.55
C ALA A 209 6.37 9.46 -9.98
N ILE A 210 6.53 10.55 -10.72
CA ILE A 210 7.26 11.74 -10.26
C ILE A 210 6.62 12.32 -9.00
N GLY A 211 5.30 12.49 -9.02
CA GLY A 211 4.56 13.07 -7.89
C GLY A 211 4.61 12.20 -6.65
N LYS A 212 4.43 10.87 -6.78
CA LYS A 212 4.50 9.93 -5.65
C LYS A 212 5.89 9.93 -5.02
N GLU A 213 6.95 9.83 -5.82
CA GLU A 213 8.33 9.87 -5.33
C GLU A 213 8.61 11.18 -4.59
N ALA A 214 8.23 12.30 -5.19
CA ALA A 214 8.42 13.61 -4.60
C ALA A 214 7.65 13.78 -3.28
N PHE A 215 6.40 13.28 -3.23
CA PHE A 215 5.58 13.34 -2.03
C PHE A 215 6.25 12.66 -0.82
N TYR A 216 6.73 11.43 -0.99
CA TYR A 216 7.37 10.72 0.12
C TYR A 216 8.74 11.30 0.48
N LYS A 217 9.53 11.75 -0.50
CA LYS A 217 10.86 12.34 -0.23
C LYS A 217 10.77 13.68 0.50
N GLN A 218 9.81 14.54 0.16
CA GLN A 218 9.70 15.84 0.81
C GLN A 218 9.23 15.74 2.27
N LEU A 219 8.44 14.71 2.63
CA LEU A 219 7.97 14.50 4.01
C LEU A 219 9.08 14.23 5.03
N GLU A 220 10.24 13.76 4.56
CA GLU A 220 11.42 13.50 5.40
C GLU A 220 12.36 14.71 5.47
N GLN A 221 11.97 15.88 4.93
CA GLN A 221 12.81 17.07 4.87
C GLN A 221 12.28 18.22 5.73
N PRO A 222 13.17 19.09 6.26
CA PRO A 222 12.78 20.36 6.83
C PRO A 222 12.05 21.23 5.79
N MET A 223 11.06 22.02 6.22
CA MET A 223 10.13 22.76 5.33
C MET A 223 10.81 23.55 4.22
N LYS A 224 11.87 24.30 4.51
CA LYS A 224 12.61 25.08 3.51
C LYS A 224 13.22 24.18 2.42
N GLN A 225 13.80 23.05 2.82
CA GLN A 225 14.39 22.07 1.89
C GLN A 225 13.30 21.36 1.08
N ALA A 226 12.17 21.00 1.73
CA ALA A 226 11.02 20.40 1.07
C ALA A 226 10.48 21.31 -0.06
N TYR A 227 10.30 22.62 0.18
CA TYR A 227 9.86 23.55 -0.86
C TYR A 227 10.89 23.72 -1.98
N SER A 228 12.20 23.81 -1.65
CA SER A 228 13.25 23.88 -2.66
C SER A 228 13.26 22.63 -3.54
N TYR A 229 13.16 21.46 -2.94
CA TYR A 229 13.07 20.18 -3.64
C TYR A 229 11.80 20.10 -4.52
N ALA A 230 10.63 20.41 -3.95
CA ALA A 230 9.37 20.35 -4.67
C ALA A 230 9.29 21.32 -5.86
N SER A 231 9.84 22.56 -5.71
CA SER A 231 9.95 23.53 -6.79
C SER A 231 10.80 23.01 -7.95
N LYS A 232 11.94 22.37 -7.64
CA LYS A 232 12.79 21.73 -8.67
C LYS A 232 12.04 20.64 -9.41
N ILE A 233 11.37 19.73 -8.66
CA ILE A 233 10.58 18.64 -9.27
C ILE A 233 9.44 19.18 -10.13
N MET A 234 8.74 20.24 -9.69
CA MET A 234 7.66 20.87 -10.46
C MET A 234 8.20 21.46 -11.78
N THR A 235 9.35 22.12 -11.74
CA THR A 235 10.03 22.67 -12.92
C THR A 235 10.42 21.55 -13.90
N GLU A 236 11.04 20.48 -13.41
CA GLU A 236 11.42 19.33 -14.22
C GLU A 236 10.20 18.62 -14.84
N ASN A 237 9.09 18.55 -14.09
CA ASN A 237 7.84 17.98 -14.59
C ASN A 237 7.24 18.84 -15.71
N MET A 238 7.32 20.17 -15.63
CA MET A 238 6.86 21.09 -16.68
C MET A 238 7.57 20.87 -18.02
N MET A 239 8.80 20.37 -18.01
CA MET A 239 9.56 20.04 -19.22
C MET A 239 9.14 18.71 -19.89
N LYS A 240 8.23 17.94 -19.26
CA LYS A 240 7.75 16.67 -19.80
C LYS A 240 6.66 16.87 -20.85
N LYS A 241 6.66 16.02 -21.89
CA LYS A 241 5.65 16.07 -22.96
C LYS A 241 4.22 15.92 -22.44
N ASP A 242 4.03 15.11 -21.40
CA ASP A 242 2.70 14.90 -20.79
C ASP A 242 2.21 16.14 -20.03
N ALA A 243 3.11 16.97 -19.47
CA ALA A 243 2.72 18.24 -18.86
C ALA A 243 2.23 19.24 -19.92
N ILE A 244 2.96 19.35 -21.02
CA ILE A 244 2.59 20.20 -22.18
C ILE A 244 1.26 19.73 -22.78
N GLU A 245 1.13 18.42 -23.02
CA GLU A 245 -0.13 17.82 -23.53
C GLU A 245 -1.30 18.08 -22.58
N GLY A 246 -1.08 17.92 -21.27
CA GLY A 246 -2.12 18.16 -20.27
C GLY A 246 -2.64 19.62 -20.28
N ILE A 247 -1.74 20.59 -20.39
CA ILE A 247 -2.07 22.01 -20.48
C ILE A 247 -2.80 22.30 -21.80
N ASN A 248 -2.27 21.83 -22.93
CA ASN A 248 -2.89 22.08 -24.24
C ASN A 248 -4.28 21.45 -24.31
N SER A 249 -4.43 20.20 -23.88
CA SER A 249 -5.73 19.52 -23.89
C SER A 249 -6.76 20.22 -23.01
N PHE A 250 -6.36 20.80 -21.87
CA PHE A 250 -7.23 21.57 -21.01
C PHE A 250 -7.70 22.87 -21.68
N ILE A 251 -6.77 23.63 -22.30
CA ILE A 251 -7.09 24.87 -23.01
C ILE A 251 -8.02 24.59 -24.21
N GLU A 252 -7.73 23.51 -24.95
CA GLU A 252 -8.48 23.07 -26.12
C GLU A 252 -9.78 22.32 -25.79
N LYS A 253 -10.09 22.09 -24.50
CA LYS A 253 -11.27 21.37 -24.01
C LYS A 253 -11.43 19.97 -24.60
N ARG A 254 -10.34 19.24 -24.79
CA ARG A 254 -10.29 17.84 -25.27
C ARG A 254 -9.69 16.90 -24.23
N SER A 255 -9.84 15.62 -24.44
CA SER A 255 -9.17 14.61 -23.62
C SER A 255 -7.66 14.54 -23.95
N PRO A 256 -6.79 14.44 -22.92
CA PRO A 256 -5.34 14.31 -23.14
C PRO A 256 -4.95 12.93 -23.66
N VAL A 257 -3.86 12.88 -24.44
CA VAL A 257 -3.24 11.63 -24.92
C VAL A 257 -1.86 11.49 -24.31
N TRP A 258 -1.76 10.73 -23.24
CA TRP A 258 -0.52 10.56 -22.50
C TRP A 258 0.51 9.72 -23.26
N LYS A 259 1.74 10.20 -23.34
CA LYS A 259 2.88 9.53 -23.99
C LYS A 259 3.88 8.96 -22.98
N ASN A 260 3.75 9.32 -21.70
CA ASN A 260 4.64 8.93 -20.60
C ASN A 260 6.12 9.32 -20.87
N LYS A 261 6.33 10.52 -21.39
CA LYS A 261 7.63 11.07 -21.79
C LYS A 261 7.81 12.52 -21.31
#